data_fd7dd2939e82097975119234325fc046
#
_entry.id   fd7dd2939e82097975119234325fc046
#
_cell.length_a   1.000
_cell.length_b   1.000
_cell.length_c   1.000
_cell.angle_alpha   90.00
_cell.angle_beta   90.00
_cell.angle_gamma   90.00
#
_symmetry.space_group_name_H-M   'P 1'
#
loop_
_entity.id
_entity.type
_entity.pdbx_description
1 polymer ?
#
loop_
_entity_poly.entity_id
_entity_poly.type
_entity_poly.pdbx_seq_one_letter_code
_entity_poly.pdbx_strand_id
1 'polypeptide(L)'
;VMDEAYAEFAAHEPTYPTSLDYLDTGRVVGLRTFSKAYGLAGIRVGYGWSSYDVADAINRARQPFDVNSLAQVAAIAALEDEAFLARTLEENRQSLSRIESAFRAVGLSCTPSYANFVCADLRQPAEPIFRALLEKGVIVRSGHVLGMPNHLRVSAGNRAESEQFAAALYAVMATAGAR
;
A
#
# COMPACT_ATOMS: atom_id res chain seq x y z
N VAL A 1 -7.16 -11.84 -13.71
CA VAL A 1 -6.17 -10.78 -13.51
C VAL A 1 -5.75 -10.82 -12.06
N MET A 2 -4.44 -10.85 -11.80
CA MET A 2 -3.85 -10.78 -10.46
C MET A 2 -3.14 -9.43 -10.32
N ASP A 3 -3.65 -8.61 -9.40
CA ASP A 3 -3.02 -7.34 -9.06
C ASP A 3 -1.99 -7.58 -7.95
N GLU A 4 -0.72 -7.53 -8.32
CA GLU A 4 0.42 -7.72 -7.44
C GLU A 4 1.11 -6.38 -7.09
N ALA A 5 0.33 -5.30 -6.97
CA ALA A 5 0.88 -3.97 -6.68
C ALA A 5 1.66 -3.87 -5.36
N TYR A 6 1.54 -4.84 -4.48
CA TYR A 6 2.23 -4.93 -3.20
C TYR A 6 3.16 -6.15 -3.08
N ALA A 7 3.50 -6.80 -4.20
CA ALA A 7 4.29 -8.03 -4.21
C ALA A 7 5.63 -7.90 -3.47
N GLU A 8 6.31 -6.77 -3.63
CA GLU A 8 7.62 -6.52 -2.98
C GLU A 8 7.48 -6.53 -1.45
N PHE A 9 6.38 -6.01 -0.90
CA PHE A 9 6.11 -6.02 0.54
C PHE A 9 5.71 -7.40 1.05
N ALA A 10 5.07 -8.22 0.22
CA ALA A 10 4.61 -9.56 0.56
C ALA A 10 5.67 -10.65 0.33
N ALA A 11 6.76 -10.36 -0.35
CA ALA A 11 7.77 -11.33 -0.78
C ALA A 11 8.47 -12.10 0.36
N HIS A 12 8.38 -11.59 1.61
CA HIS A 12 8.90 -12.28 2.78
C HIS A 12 7.97 -13.38 3.31
N GLU A 13 6.71 -13.44 2.85
CA GLU A 13 5.75 -14.47 3.22
C GLU A 13 5.97 -15.72 2.34
N PRO A 14 6.39 -16.87 2.91
CA PRO A 14 6.75 -18.04 2.11
C PRO A 14 5.56 -18.63 1.32
N THR A 15 4.34 -18.35 1.74
CA THR A 15 3.12 -18.86 1.11
C THR A 15 2.51 -17.86 0.12
N TYR A 16 3.15 -16.70 -0.11
CA TYR A 16 2.66 -15.70 -1.05
C TYR A 16 2.73 -16.24 -2.49
N PRO A 17 1.58 -16.45 -3.17
CA PRO A 17 1.58 -16.96 -4.52
C PRO A 17 1.92 -15.84 -5.50
N THR A 18 2.79 -16.13 -6.46
CA THR A 18 3.01 -15.22 -7.60
C THR A 18 2.20 -15.68 -8.81
N SER A 19 1.69 -14.73 -9.59
CA SER A 19 1.00 -15.06 -10.85
C SER A 19 1.94 -15.69 -11.90
N LEU A 20 3.26 -15.55 -11.74
CA LEU A 20 4.25 -16.20 -12.59
C LEU A 20 4.14 -17.73 -12.54
N ASP A 21 3.77 -18.32 -11.39
CA ASP A 21 3.62 -19.77 -11.22
C ASP A 21 2.46 -20.35 -12.07
N TYR A 22 1.58 -19.49 -12.56
CA TYR A 22 0.40 -19.86 -13.35
C TYR A 22 0.47 -19.40 -14.80
N LEU A 23 1.62 -18.84 -15.25
CA LEU A 23 1.76 -18.27 -16.58
C LEU A 23 1.52 -19.31 -17.69
N ASP A 24 2.02 -20.52 -17.50
CA ASP A 24 1.89 -21.63 -18.45
C ASP A 24 0.43 -22.09 -18.69
N THR A 25 -0.49 -21.71 -17.80
CA THR A 25 -1.91 -21.98 -17.98
C THR A 25 -2.53 -21.17 -19.12
N GLY A 26 -1.89 -20.12 -19.58
CA GLY A 26 -2.37 -19.19 -20.60
C GLY A 26 -3.56 -18.32 -20.18
N ARG A 27 -3.99 -18.39 -18.90
CA ARG A 27 -5.23 -17.77 -18.38
C ARG A 27 -4.99 -16.64 -17.39
N VAL A 28 -3.74 -16.32 -17.08
CA VAL A 28 -3.38 -15.35 -16.05
C VAL A 28 -2.76 -14.10 -16.67
N VAL A 29 -3.16 -12.95 -16.14
CA VAL A 29 -2.50 -11.66 -16.34
C VAL A 29 -2.02 -11.19 -14.99
N GLY A 30 -0.72 -11.07 -14.79
CA GLY A 30 -0.12 -10.47 -13.61
C GLY A 30 0.16 -8.99 -13.85
N LEU A 31 -0.06 -8.16 -12.83
CA LEU A 31 0.17 -6.71 -12.89
C LEU A 31 1.04 -6.28 -11.72
N ARG A 32 2.09 -5.49 -11.99
CA ARG A 32 2.92 -4.82 -10.97
C ARG A 32 3.09 -3.34 -11.26
N THR A 33 3.52 -2.60 -10.25
CA THR A 33 3.64 -1.15 -10.35
C THR A 33 4.93 -0.64 -9.72
N PHE A 34 5.50 0.40 -10.29
CA PHE A 34 6.58 1.18 -9.67
C PHE A 34 6.05 2.25 -8.69
N SER A 35 4.74 2.38 -8.55
CA SER A 35 4.10 3.42 -7.72
C SER A 35 4.20 3.16 -6.21
N LYS A 36 4.59 1.98 -5.77
CA LYS A 36 4.62 1.59 -4.35
C LYS A 36 6.06 1.46 -3.84
N ALA A 37 6.62 0.26 -3.77
CA ALA A 37 7.93 -0.01 -3.18
C ALA A 37 9.07 0.81 -3.84
N TYR A 38 8.97 1.07 -5.11
CA TYR A 38 9.95 1.85 -5.89
C TYR A 38 9.77 3.37 -5.82
N GLY A 39 8.72 3.88 -5.18
CA GLY A 39 8.53 5.32 -4.97
C GLY A 39 8.17 6.16 -6.21
N LEU A 40 7.87 5.55 -7.36
CA LEU A 40 7.68 6.23 -8.64
C LEU A 40 6.20 6.53 -8.98
N ALA A 41 5.36 6.75 -7.98
CA ALA A 41 3.92 6.96 -8.18
C ALA A 41 3.57 8.12 -9.13
N GLY A 42 4.34 9.22 -9.09
CA GLY A 42 4.11 10.41 -9.90
C GLY A 42 4.45 10.24 -11.37
N ILE A 43 5.30 9.27 -11.72
CA ILE A 43 5.80 9.08 -13.10
C ILE A 43 4.84 8.22 -13.94
N ARG A 44 3.92 7.50 -13.32
CA ARG A 44 2.85 6.70 -13.94
C ARG A 44 3.38 5.54 -14.78
N VAL A 45 4.07 4.60 -14.15
CA VAL A 45 4.60 3.40 -14.80
C VAL A 45 4.32 2.14 -13.98
N GLY A 46 4.01 1.09 -14.67
CA GLY A 46 3.82 -0.28 -14.20
C GLY A 46 4.05 -1.25 -15.35
N TYR A 47 3.96 -2.51 -15.09
CA TYR A 47 4.12 -3.55 -16.09
C TYR A 47 3.25 -4.76 -15.76
N GLY A 48 3.04 -5.60 -16.76
CA GLY A 48 2.32 -6.86 -16.60
C GLY A 48 2.89 -7.94 -17.49
N TRP A 49 2.46 -9.14 -17.26
CA TRP A 49 2.80 -10.32 -18.04
C TRP A 49 1.57 -11.21 -18.24
N SER A 50 1.57 -11.95 -19.33
CA SER A 50 0.52 -12.90 -19.68
C SER A 50 1.00 -13.84 -20.78
N SER A 51 0.12 -14.73 -21.29
CA SER A 51 0.38 -15.44 -22.55
C SER A 51 0.53 -14.45 -23.71
N TYR A 52 1.22 -14.89 -24.76
CA TYR A 52 1.47 -14.05 -25.95
C TYR A 52 0.19 -13.49 -26.55
N ASP A 53 -0.84 -14.31 -26.73
CA ASP A 53 -2.11 -13.90 -27.35
C ASP A 53 -2.81 -12.77 -26.58
N VAL A 54 -2.78 -12.86 -25.23
CA VAL A 54 -3.35 -11.82 -24.37
C VAL A 54 -2.50 -10.55 -24.40
N ALA A 55 -1.19 -10.67 -24.33
CA ALA A 55 -0.28 -9.53 -24.42
C ALA A 55 -0.41 -8.79 -25.78
N ASP A 56 -0.51 -9.53 -26.88
CA ASP A 56 -0.75 -8.97 -28.20
C ASP A 56 -2.10 -8.25 -28.31
N ALA A 57 -3.16 -8.84 -27.75
CA ALA A 57 -4.48 -8.20 -27.71
C ALA A 57 -4.44 -6.87 -26.90
N ILE A 58 -3.75 -6.85 -25.76
CA ILE A 58 -3.57 -5.64 -24.96
C ILE A 58 -2.76 -4.60 -25.76
N ASN A 59 -1.67 -5.00 -26.42
CA ASN A 59 -0.85 -4.10 -27.24
C ASN A 59 -1.64 -3.45 -28.38
N ARG A 60 -2.59 -4.17 -28.99
CA ARG A 60 -3.47 -3.60 -30.02
C ARG A 60 -4.52 -2.65 -29.47
N ALA A 61 -4.90 -2.82 -28.21
CA ALA A 61 -5.95 -2.01 -27.58
C ALA A 61 -5.40 -0.75 -26.87
N ARG A 62 -4.13 -0.77 -26.45
CA ARG A 62 -3.53 0.37 -25.73
C ARG A 62 -3.28 1.57 -26.63
N GLN A 63 -3.22 2.75 -26.04
CA GLN A 63 -2.84 3.96 -26.75
C GLN A 63 -1.36 3.96 -27.14
N PRO A 64 -0.99 4.50 -28.30
CA PRO A 64 0.41 4.75 -28.64
C PRO A 64 1.06 5.68 -27.60
N PHE A 65 2.31 5.38 -27.22
CA PHE A 65 3.11 6.21 -26.30
C PHE A 65 2.49 6.40 -24.91
N ASP A 66 1.72 5.43 -24.43
CA ASP A 66 1.06 5.45 -23.11
C ASP A 66 2.05 5.52 -21.93
N VAL A 67 3.30 5.05 -22.10
CA VAL A 67 4.39 5.20 -21.13
C VAL A 67 5.44 6.16 -21.65
N ASN A 68 5.61 7.30 -20.98
CA ASN A 68 6.57 8.31 -21.39
C ASN A 68 8.04 7.82 -21.21
N SER A 69 8.97 8.39 -21.96
CA SER A 69 10.37 7.97 -21.98
C SER A 69 11.08 8.16 -20.64
N LEU A 70 10.75 9.22 -19.89
CA LEU A 70 11.32 9.45 -18.55
C LEU A 70 10.90 8.34 -17.57
N ALA A 71 9.65 7.90 -17.67
CA ALA A 71 9.13 6.80 -16.86
C ALA A 71 9.87 5.48 -17.15
N GLN A 72 10.18 5.21 -18.43
CA GLN A 72 10.92 4.01 -18.81
C GLN A 72 12.34 4.02 -18.25
N VAL A 73 13.07 5.13 -18.40
CA VAL A 73 14.42 5.29 -17.83
C VAL A 73 14.41 5.17 -16.31
N ALA A 74 13.44 5.83 -15.65
CA ALA A 74 13.32 5.77 -14.20
C ALA A 74 12.99 4.37 -13.69
N ALA A 75 12.14 3.63 -14.41
CA ALA A 75 11.79 2.25 -14.04
C ALA A 75 13.02 1.31 -14.15
N ILE A 76 13.83 1.44 -15.21
CA ILE A 76 15.07 0.66 -15.37
C ILE A 76 16.03 0.95 -14.22
N ALA A 77 16.29 2.23 -13.93
CA ALA A 77 17.17 2.63 -12.84
C ALA A 77 16.66 2.14 -11.46
N ALA A 78 15.35 2.17 -11.25
CA ALA A 78 14.75 1.69 -10.01
C ALA A 78 14.88 0.17 -9.81
N LEU A 79 14.86 -0.62 -10.87
CA LEU A 79 15.11 -2.07 -10.80
C LEU A 79 16.57 -2.40 -10.47
N GLU A 80 17.50 -1.52 -10.79
CA GLU A 80 18.93 -1.68 -10.50
C GLU A 80 19.30 -1.20 -9.08
N ASP A 81 18.44 -0.39 -8.43
CA ASP A 81 18.69 0.13 -7.07
C ASP A 81 18.10 -0.79 -5.98
N GLU A 82 18.71 -1.97 -5.86
CA GLU A 82 18.34 -2.95 -4.82
C GLU A 82 18.50 -2.38 -3.40
N ALA A 83 19.44 -1.47 -3.19
CA ALA A 83 19.69 -0.86 -1.89
C ALA A 83 18.56 0.08 -1.48
N PHE A 84 17.98 0.83 -2.42
CA PHE A 84 16.79 1.64 -2.18
C PHE A 84 15.60 0.75 -1.82
N LEU A 85 15.36 -0.30 -2.61
CA LEU A 85 14.25 -1.23 -2.36
C LEU A 85 14.35 -1.86 -0.97
N ALA A 86 15.53 -2.38 -0.61
CA ALA A 86 15.77 -3.00 0.70
C ALA A 86 15.50 -2.01 1.85
N ARG A 87 15.98 -0.76 1.76
CA ARG A 87 15.69 0.29 2.76
C ARG A 87 14.19 0.58 2.85
N THR A 88 13.50 0.69 1.71
CA THR A 88 12.07 0.96 1.67
C THR A 88 11.26 -0.15 2.36
N LEU A 89 11.59 -1.41 2.12
CA LEU A 89 10.92 -2.55 2.72
C LEU A 89 11.16 -2.61 4.24
N GLU A 90 12.37 -2.35 4.70
CA GLU A 90 12.69 -2.32 6.13
C GLU A 90 11.99 -1.15 6.85
N GLU A 91 12.02 0.06 6.27
CA GLU A 91 11.31 1.23 6.81
C GLU A 91 9.79 0.95 6.90
N ASN A 92 9.22 0.34 5.85
CA ASN A 92 7.81 -0.08 5.84
C ASN A 92 7.51 -1.03 6.99
N ARG A 93 8.29 -2.09 7.17
CA ARG A 93 8.13 -3.07 8.24
C ARG A 93 8.13 -2.42 9.63
N GLN A 94 9.09 -1.52 9.86
CA GLN A 94 9.19 -0.78 11.12
C GLN A 94 8.02 0.16 11.34
N SER A 95 7.58 0.88 10.28
CA SER A 95 6.44 1.79 10.33
C SER A 95 5.15 1.03 10.65
N LEU A 96 4.87 -0.07 9.95
CA LEU A 96 3.69 -0.90 10.24
C LEU A 96 3.67 -1.35 11.69
N SER A 97 4.80 -1.84 12.23
CA SER A 97 4.92 -2.26 13.62
C SER A 97 4.61 -1.13 14.61
N ARG A 98 5.07 0.11 14.34
CA ARG A 98 4.77 1.29 15.17
C ARG A 98 3.28 1.64 15.11
N ILE A 99 2.68 1.65 13.93
CA ILE A 99 1.26 1.95 13.72
C ILE A 99 0.37 0.92 14.40
N GLU A 100 0.67 -0.37 14.25
CA GLU A 100 -0.05 -1.47 14.92
C GLU A 100 0.06 -1.36 16.44
N SER A 101 1.25 -1.03 16.95
CA SER A 101 1.47 -0.82 18.38
C SER A 101 0.67 0.36 18.91
N ALA A 102 0.54 1.44 18.15
CA ALA A 102 -0.29 2.59 18.51
C ALA A 102 -1.78 2.21 18.60
N PHE A 103 -2.30 1.46 17.65
CA PHE A 103 -3.68 0.96 17.71
C PHE A 103 -3.90 0.02 18.89
N ARG A 104 -2.96 -0.90 19.13
CA ARG A 104 -3.02 -1.83 20.26
C ARG A 104 -3.02 -1.10 21.60
N ALA A 105 -2.26 -0.03 21.74
CA ALA A 105 -2.20 0.79 22.95
C ALA A 105 -3.54 1.46 23.29
N VAL A 106 -4.42 1.69 22.31
CA VAL A 106 -5.79 2.20 22.52
C VAL A 106 -6.85 1.10 22.46
N GLY A 107 -6.45 -0.17 22.59
CA GLY A 107 -7.37 -1.31 22.67
C GLY A 107 -7.99 -1.74 21.32
N LEU A 108 -7.40 -1.31 20.20
CA LEU A 108 -7.86 -1.65 18.85
C LEU A 108 -6.96 -2.72 18.22
N SER A 109 -7.53 -3.50 17.30
CA SER A 109 -6.82 -4.50 16.53
C SER A 109 -6.73 -4.10 15.05
N CYS A 110 -5.66 -4.55 14.40
CA CYS A 110 -5.45 -4.39 12.98
C CYS A 110 -5.58 -5.73 12.26
N THR A 111 -6.01 -5.70 11.02
CA THR A 111 -5.88 -6.86 10.12
C THR A 111 -4.41 -7.06 9.77
N PRO A 112 -3.93 -8.32 9.62
CA PRO A 112 -2.59 -8.58 9.11
C PRO A 112 -2.35 -7.84 7.78
N SER A 113 -1.19 -7.22 7.63
CA SER A 113 -0.87 -6.45 6.44
C SER A 113 0.37 -6.97 5.74
N TYR A 114 0.25 -7.18 4.44
CA TYR A 114 1.32 -7.50 3.49
C TYR A 114 1.49 -6.38 2.46
N ALA A 115 1.15 -5.14 2.86
CA ALA A 115 1.19 -3.95 2.02
C ALA A 115 1.98 -2.84 2.72
N ASN A 116 1.83 -1.61 2.26
CA ASN A 116 2.41 -0.43 2.90
C ASN A 116 1.37 0.37 3.71
N PHE A 117 0.40 -0.29 4.30
CA PHE A 117 -0.61 0.32 5.17
C PHE A 117 -1.17 -0.69 6.16
N VAL A 118 -1.72 -0.19 7.26
CA VAL A 118 -2.47 -0.95 8.25
C VAL A 118 -3.94 -0.56 8.14
N CYS A 119 -4.83 -1.53 8.35
CA CYS A 119 -6.27 -1.29 8.47
C CYS A 119 -6.74 -1.73 9.86
N ALA A 120 -7.33 -0.80 10.62
CA ALA A 120 -7.82 -1.06 11.97
C ALA A 120 -9.34 -0.93 12.03
N ASP A 121 -10.01 -1.85 12.73
CA ASP A 121 -11.41 -1.73 13.10
C ASP A 121 -11.54 -0.87 14.37
N LEU A 122 -12.15 0.30 14.23
CA LEU A 122 -12.37 1.23 15.34
C LEU A 122 -13.59 0.86 16.20
N ARG A 123 -14.36 -0.17 15.82
CA ARG A 123 -15.64 -0.58 16.47
C ARG A 123 -16.67 0.54 16.59
N GLN A 124 -16.48 1.62 15.84
CA GLN A 124 -17.34 2.79 15.74
C GLN A 124 -17.10 3.47 14.37
N PRO A 125 -17.99 4.36 13.93
CA PRO A 125 -17.79 5.08 12.67
C PRO A 125 -16.43 5.77 12.60
N ALA A 126 -15.68 5.50 11.52
CA ALA A 126 -14.32 6.00 11.34
C ALA A 126 -14.27 7.50 10.97
N GLU A 127 -15.35 8.04 10.41
CA GLU A 127 -15.38 9.41 9.89
C GLU A 127 -15.12 10.49 10.96
N PRO A 128 -15.70 10.42 12.18
CA PRO A 128 -15.37 11.40 13.23
C PRO A 128 -13.90 11.33 13.65
N ILE A 129 -13.33 10.13 13.76
CA ILE A 129 -11.92 9.92 14.13
C ILE A 129 -11.01 10.43 13.02
N PHE A 130 -11.33 10.14 11.76
CA PHE A 130 -10.61 10.66 10.60
C PHE A 130 -10.55 12.20 10.63
N ARG A 131 -11.68 12.88 10.87
CA ARG A 131 -11.73 14.34 10.94
C ARG A 131 -10.89 14.90 12.09
N ALA A 132 -10.99 14.28 13.26
CA ALA A 132 -10.22 14.70 14.43
C ALA A 132 -8.70 14.51 14.23
N LEU A 133 -8.29 13.47 13.51
CA LEU A 133 -6.88 13.28 13.12
C LEU A 133 -6.44 14.33 12.08
N LEU A 134 -7.30 14.64 11.11
CA LEU A 134 -7.04 15.66 10.10
C LEU A 134 -6.82 17.05 10.75
N GLU A 135 -7.63 17.43 11.74
CA GLU A 135 -7.47 18.67 12.53
C GLU A 135 -6.12 18.72 13.28
N LYS A 136 -5.51 17.56 13.57
CA LYS A 136 -4.18 17.44 14.16
C LYS A 136 -3.04 17.35 13.12
N GLY A 137 -3.37 17.57 11.84
CA GLY A 137 -2.39 17.52 10.74
C GLY A 137 -2.02 16.10 10.31
N VAL A 138 -2.81 15.08 10.68
CA VAL A 138 -2.58 13.68 10.31
C VAL A 138 -3.62 13.23 9.28
N ILE A 139 -3.17 13.01 8.05
CA ILE A 139 -4.02 12.57 6.94
C ILE A 139 -3.98 11.05 6.85
N VAL A 140 -5.11 10.42 7.14
CA VAL A 140 -5.33 8.97 7.01
C VAL A 140 -6.50 8.72 6.04
N ARG A 141 -6.98 7.50 5.90
CA ARG A 141 -8.11 7.20 5.05
C ARG A 141 -9.23 6.53 5.84
N SER A 142 -10.41 7.16 5.87
CA SER A 142 -11.63 6.52 6.35
C SER A 142 -12.03 5.37 5.41
N GLY A 143 -12.38 4.22 5.98
CA GLY A 143 -12.85 3.06 5.24
C GLY A 143 -14.28 3.22 4.69
N HIS A 144 -14.97 4.30 5.05
CA HIS A 144 -16.35 4.54 4.60
C HIS A 144 -16.49 4.44 3.07
N VAL A 145 -15.61 5.10 2.33
CA VAL A 145 -15.60 5.08 0.84
C VAL A 145 -15.18 3.73 0.25
N LEU A 146 -14.73 2.79 1.08
CA LEU A 146 -14.32 1.43 0.70
C LEU A 146 -15.35 0.37 1.16
N GLY A 147 -16.54 0.77 1.62
CA GLY A 147 -17.54 -0.13 2.16
C GLY A 147 -17.25 -0.66 3.58
N MET A 148 -16.27 -0.09 4.28
CA MET A 148 -15.84 -0.46 5.63
C MET A 148 -15.97 0.75 6.59
N PRO A 149 -17.19 1.17 6.96
CA PRO A 149 -17.43 2.46 7.62
C PRO A 149 -16.77 2.60 9.00
N ASN A 150 -16.44 1.50 9.65
CA ASN A 150 -15.79 1.48 10.95
C ASN A 150 -14.26 1.32 10.89
N HIS A 151 -13.69 1.24 9.69
CA HIS A 151 -12.26 1.00 9.55
C HIS A 151 -11.50 2.29 9.20
N LEU A 152 -10.27 2.35 9.71
CA LEU A 152 -9.32 3.40 9.39
C LEU A 152 -8.09 2.77 8.75
N ARG A 153 -7.71 3.25 7.54
CA ARG A 153 -6.51 2.82 6.85
C ARG A 153 -5.41 3.87 7.03
N VAL A 154 -4.26 3.42 7.53
CA VAL A 154 -3.08 4.26 7.79
C VAL A 154 -1.92 3.73 6.97
N SER A 155 -1.38 4.55 6.07
CA SER A 155 -0.21 4.19 5.27
C SER A 155 1.05 4.31 6.11
N ALA A 156 2.01 3.42 5.84
CA ALA A 156 3.36 3.53 6.38
C ALA A 156 4.02 4.83 5.91
N GLY A 157 4.71 5.47 6.82
CA GLY A 157 5.54 6.64 6.57
C GLY A 157 6.91 6.44 7.20
N ASN A 158 7.69 7.49 7.32
CA ASN A 158 8.94 7.45 8.07
C ASN A 158 8.67 7.39 9.59
N ARG A 159 9.77 7.31 10.38
CA ARG A 159 9.67 7.24 11.83
C ARG A 159 8.93 8.41 12.44
N ALA A 160 9.26 9.65 12.04
CA ALA A 160 8.65 10.84 12.60
C ALA A 160 7.15 10.91 12.31
N GLU A 161 6.73 10.53 11.09
CA GLU A 161 5.33 10.47 10.69
C GLU A 161 4.55 9.41 11.48
N SER A 162 5.16 8.24 11.73
CA SER A 162 4.55 7.19 12.54
C SER A 162 4.38 7.61 14.01
N GLU A 163 5.36 8.33 14.57
CA GLU A 163 5.31 8.89 15.93
C GLU A 163 4.26 10.00 16.04
N GLN A 164 4.16 10.89 15.04
CA GLN A 164 3.11 11.91 14.96
C GLN A 164 1.71 11.29 14.90
N PHE A 165 1.54 10.26 14.05
CA PHE A 165 0.27 9.52 13.99
C PHE A 165 -0.09 8.94 15.36
N ALA A 166 0.84 8.27 16.04
CA ALA A 166 0.59 7.66 17.34
C ALA A 166 0.14 8.69 18.38
N ALA A 167 0.85 9.82 18.48
CA ALA A 167 0.51 10.91 19.41
C ALA A 167 -0.88 11.49 19.10
N ALA A 168 -1.21 11.71 17.84
CA ALA A 168 -2.52 12.21 17.42
C ALA A 168 -3.63 11.20 17.73
N LEU A 169 -3.41 9.90 17.46
CA LEU A 169 -4.36 8.84 17.75
C LEU A 169 -4.68 8.78 19.26
N TYR A 170 -3.66 8.81 20.11
CA TYR A 170 -3.86 8.79 21.57
C TYR A 170 -4.71 9.96 22.06
N ALA A 171 -4.40 11.17 21.57
CA ALA A 171 -5.16 12.36 21.95
C ALA A 171 -6.63 12.31 21.47
N VAL A 172 -6.88 11.81 20.26
CA VAL A 172 -8.24 11.68 19.70
C VAL A 172 -9.03 10.62 20.45
N MET A 173 -8.43 9.45 20.72
CA MET A 173 -9.13 8.34 21.39
C MET A 173 -9.42 8.65 22.86
N ALA A 174 -8.56 9.41 23.56
CA ALA A 174 -8.83 9.87 24.92
C ALA A 174 -10.08 10.75 25.01
N THR A 175 -10.28 11.62 24.02
CA THR A 175 -11.48 12.48 23.96
C THR A 175 -12.74 11.76 23.49
N ALA A 176 -12.60 10.72 22.65
CA ALA A 176 -13.72 9.92 22.17
C ALA A 176 -14.27 8.96 23.25
N GLY A 177 -13.41 8.44 24.14
CA GLY A 177 -13.80 7.57 25.24
C GLY A 177 -14.41 8.28 26.46
N ALA A 178 -14.34 9.62 26.49
CA ALA A 178 -14.91 10.45 27.55
C ALA A 178 -16.37 10.89 27.29
N ARG A 179 -16.99 10.44 26.21
CA ARG A 179 -18.38 10.68 25.83
C ARG A 179 -19.17 9.40 25.96
#